data_12118fcc6f66d893e383e830b912351d
#
_entry.id   12118fcc6f66d893e383e830b912351d
#
_cell.length_a   1.000
_cell.length_b   1.000
_cell.length_c   1.000
_cell.angle_alpha   90.00
_cell.angle_beta   90.00
_cell.angle_gamma   90.00
#
_symmetry.space_group_name_H-M   'P 1'
#
loop_
_entity.id
_entity.type
_entity.pdbx_description
1 polymer ?
#
loop_
_entity_poly.entity_id
_entity_poly.type
_entity_poly.pdbx_seq_one_letter_code
_entity_poly.pdbx_strand_id
1 'polypeptide(L)'
;GSSTGFTVLRWEVIRRANEILHPYTIDVQQVAGSSDYEVGHRVTDKFDDVALGDEGTPRVFLTGDACHTHSAKAGQGMNVSMQDGFNLGWKLGAVLSGRSPEALLATYSSERQPVAQQLIDFDREWSALMARKPGEISDPGELATYYLATAEFPSGFMTTYGPSLIIDAASSPELATGFPLGMRFKSAEVTLISDGNVVQLGHRAKADGRWRIYAFADAGASALGEWADWMLNDESPLRRHTPAGGDIDAVFDIKAIYQQSYDTIELQQVPELFRPRTGPLALMDWEKAFAAGPDAWRSADIFDQRGISRDGVVVVVRPDQYVAAVLPLTATAALASFFDGNLLRV
;
A
#
# COMPACT_ATOMS: atom_id res chain seq x y z
N GLY A 1 -34.54 9.05 -33.55
CA GLY A 1 -35.41 7.99 -33.03
C GLY A 1 -35.38 7.98 -31.53
N SER A 2 -36.59 8.07 -30.96
CA SER A 2 -37.11 7.77 -29.62
C SER A 2 -36.98 8.83 -28.52
N SER A 3 -37.63 9.96 -28.70
CA SER A 3 -38.04 10.82 -27.58
C SER A 3 -39.18 10.22 -26.71
N THR A 4 -39.88 9.19 -27.20
CA THR A 4 -40.99 8.54 -26.51
C THR A 4 -40.57 7.57 -25.40
N GLY A 5 -39.47 6.84 -25.53
CA GLY A 5 -38.97 5.90 -24.50
C GLY A 5 -38.49 6.62 -23.23
N PHE A 6 -37.81 7.74 -23.37
CA PHE A 6 -37.30 8.55 -22.26
C PHE A 6 -38.43 9.19 -21.44
N THR A 7 -39.55 9.56 -22.07
CA THR A 7 -40.70 10.19 -21.37
C THR A 7 -41.43 9.17 -20.52
N VAL A 8 -41.60 7.94 -21.00
CA VAL A 8 -42.29 6.87 -20.24
C VAL A 8 -41.49 6.48 -19.00
N LEU A 9 -40.16 6.39 -19.09
CA LEU A 9 -39.30 6.04 -17.97
C LEU A 9 -39.34 7.08 -16.84
N ARG A 10 -39.38 8.37 -17.17
CA ARG A 10 -39.47 9.47 -16.20
C ARG A 10 -40.75 9.42 -15.37
N TRP A 11 -41.89 9.21 -16.01
CA TRP A 11 -43.16 9.09 -15.32
C TRP A 11 -43.24 7.87 -14.41
N GLU A 12 -42.67 6.76 -14.82
CA GLU A 12 -42.59 5.54 -14.02
C GLU A 12 -41.73 5.73 -12.77
N VAL A 13 -40.58 6.41 -12.88
CA VAL A 13 -39.71 6.74 -11.74
C VAL A 13 -40.44 7.64 -10.73
N ILE A 14 -41.14 8.67 -11.20
CA ILE A 14 -41.91 9.57 -10.33
C ILE A 14 -43.05 8.81 -9.64
N ARG A 15 -43.77 7.95 -10.39
CA ARG A 15 -44.83 7.10 -9.84
C ARG A 15 -44.31 6.21 -8.71
N ARG A 16 -43.18 5.49 -8.95
CA ARG A 16 -42.55 4.64 -7.95
C ARG A 16 -42.04 5.42 -6.74
N ALA A 17 -41.46 6.59 -6.95
CA ALA A 17 -41.03 7.44 -5.86
C ALA A 17 -42.22 7.81 -4.94
N ASN A 18 -43.39 8.17 -5.52
CA ASN A 18 -44.61 8.47 -4.77
C ASN A 18 -45.19 7.24 -4.06
N GLU A 19 -45.09 6.04 -4.64
CA GLU A 19 -45.48 4.80 -3.96
C GLU A 19 -44.61 4.51 -2.72
N ILE A 20 -43.31 4.68 -2.85
CA ILE A 20 -42.35 4.45 -1.75
C ILE A 20 -42.52 5.48 -0.63
N LEU A 21 -42.82 6.72 -0.98
CA LEU A 21 -42.93 7.83 -0.03
C LEU A 21 -44.33 7.95 0.61
N HIS A 22 -45.29 7.10 0.22
CA HIS A 22 -46.61 7.14 0.82
C HIS A 22 -46.56 7.20 2.35
N PRO A 23 -47.34 8.09 3.05
CA PRO A 23 -48.45 8.92 2.53
C PRO A 23 -48.05 10.27 1.92
N TYR A 24 -46.76 10.55 1.80
CA TYR A 24 -46.25 11.78 1.20
C TYR A 24 -46.26 11.68 -0.33
N THR A 25 -46.48 12.81 -1.02
CA THR A 25 -46.44 12.89 -2.48
C THR A 25 -45.45 13.95 -2.92
N ILE A 26 -44.61 13.60 -3.89
CA ILE A 26 -43.73 14.54 -4.58
C ILE A 26 -44.44 15.03 -5.82
N ASP A 27 -44.62 16.35 -5.94
CA ASP A 27 -45.07 17.01 -7.17
C ASP A 27 -43.84 17.54 -7.93
N VAL A 28 -43.42 16.82 -8.97
CA VAL A 28 -42.21 17.12 -9.74
C VAL A 28 -42.52 18.19 -10.78
N GLN A 29 -42.03 19.41 -10.55
CA GLN A 29 -42.24 20.55 -11.45
C GLN A 29 -41.38 20.46 -12.72
N GLN A 30 -40.13 20.01 -12.59
CA GLN A 30 -39.19 19.90 -13.69
C GLN A 30 -38.18 18.80 -13.44
N VAL A 31 -37.84 18.03 -14.49
CA VAL A 31 -36.70 17.07 -14.49
C VAL A 31 -35.57 17.71 -15.24
N ALA A 32 -34.54 18.15 -14.51
CA ALA A 32 -33.33 18.78 -15.09
C ALA A 32 -32.42 17.79 -15.83
N GLY A 33 -32.44 16.52 -15.41
CA GLY A 33 -31.66 15.47 -16.04
C GLY A 33 -32.11 14.09 -15.62
N SER A 34 -31.87 13.10 -16.44
CA SER A 34 -32.05 11.67 -16.12
C SER A 34 -31.08 10.85 -16.92
N SER A 35 -30.58 9.77 -16.33
CA SER A 35 -29.76 8.76 -17.04
C SER A 35 -30.13 7.37 -16.53
N ASP A 36 -30.07 6.41 -17.44
CA ASP A 36 -30.12 5.01 -17.06
C ASP A 36 -28.70 4.59 -16.66
N TYR A 37 -28.54 4.20 -15.40
CA TYR A 37 -27.27 3.68 -14.90
C TYR A 37 -27.27 2.16 -15.07
N GLU A 38 -26.68 1.71 -16.18
CA GLU A 38 -26.51 0.29 -16.45
C GLU A 38 -25.24 -0.22 -15.73
N VAL A 39 -25.47 -1.07 -14.72
CA VAL A 39 -24.37 -1.68 -13.95
C VAL A 39 -23.81 -2.88 -14.70
N GLY A 40 -22.52 -2.81 -15.05
CA GLY A 40 -21.80 -3.94 -15.62
C GLY A 40 -20.62 -4.36 -14.73
N HIS A 41 -20.55 -5.64 -14.38
CA HIS A 41 -19.37 -6.23 -13.73
C HIS A 41 -18.42 -6.74 -14.81
N ARG A 42 -17.44 -5.94 -15.19
CA ARG A 42 -16.52 -6.24 -16.29
C ARG A 42 -15.08 -5.95 -15.88
N VAL A 43 -14.17 -6.76 -16.33
CA VAL A 43 -12.72 -6.56 -16.19
C VAL A 43 -12.04 -7.02 -17.48
N THR A 44 -11.02 -6.30 -17.92
CA THR A 44 -10.17 -6.73 -19.03
C THR A 44 -9.16 -7.78 -18.57
N ASP A 45 -8.71 -8.64 -19.46
CA ASP A 45 -7.74 -9.69 -19.15
C ASP A 45 -6.37 -9.12 -18.78
N LYS A 46 -6.01 -7.95 -19.33
CA LYS A 46 -4.79 -7.22 -19.04
C LYS A 46 -5.04 -5.72 -18.98
N PHE A 47 -4.18 -5.02 -18.25
CA PHE A 47 -4.21 -3.57 -18.07
C PHE A 47 -3.08 -2.86 -18.83
N ASP A 48 -2.45 -3.56 -19.78
CA ASP A 48 -1.41 -3.05 -20.68
C ASP A 48 -1.55 -3.62 -22.11
N ASP A 49 -0.73 -3.13 -23.03
CA ASP A 49 -0.75 -3.49 -24.46
C ASP A 49 0.06 -4.73 -24.83
N VAL A 50 0.68 -5.42 -23.86
CA VAL A 50 1.38 -6.68 -24.10
C VAL A 50 0.37 -7.84 -24.10
N ALA A 51 0.28 -8.62 -25.18
CA ALA A 51 -0.69 -9.71 -25.26
C ALA A 51 -0.44 -10.80 -24.21
N LEU A 52 -1.51 -11.54 -23.88
CA LEU A 52 -1.40 -12.66 -22.94
C LEU A 52 -0.45 -13.73 -23.49
N GLY A 53 0.56 -14.09 -22.70
CA GLY A 53 1.58 -15.07 -23.06
C GLY A 53 2.77 -14.50 -23.83
N ASP A 54 2.73 -13.23 -24.21
CA ASP A 54 3.86 -12.56 -24.83
C ASP A 54 4.78 -11.92 -23.80
N GLU A 55 6.07 -11.87 -24.11
CA GLU A 55 7.07 -11.11 -23.39
C GLU A 55 7.28 -9.76 -24.07
N GLY A 56 7.31 -8.69 -23.28
CA GLY A 56 7.54 -7.34 -23.81
C GLY A 56 7.46 -6.28 -22.73
N THR A 57 7.92 -5.09 -23.08
CA THR A 57 7.77 -3.92 -22.22
C THR A 57 6.49 -3.18 -22.57
N PRO A 58 5.52 -3.05 -21.67
CA PRO A 58 4.28 -2.33 -21.94
C PRO A 58 4.54 -0.83 -22.16
N ARG A 59 3.79 -0.24 -23.10
CA ARG A 59 3.86 1.18 -23.49
C ARG A 59 2.52 1.90 -23.36
N VAL A 60 1.42 1.14 -23.36
CA VAL A 60 0.06 1.65 -23.16
C VAL A 60 -0.52 0.99 -21.91
N PHE A 61 -1.16 1.77 -21.07
CA PHE A 61 -1.72 1.30 -19.81
C PHE A 61 -3.18 1.73 -19.69
N LEU A 62 -4.01 0.86 -19.15
CA LEU A 62 -5.41 1.12 -18.83
C LEU A 62 -5.55 1.23 -17.31
N THR A 63 -6.34 2.20 -16.82
CA THR A 63 -6.58 2.41 -15.38
C THR A 63 -8.06 2.68 -15.10
N GLY A 64 -8.54 2.28 -13.95
CA GLY A 64 -9.90 2.56 -13.49
C GLY A 64 -10.99 2.03 -14.41
N ASP A 65 -12.02 2.81 -14.67
CA ASP A 65 -13.21 2.41 -15.42
C ASP A 65 -12.91 1.98 -16.87
N ALA A 66 -11.73 2.34 -17.40
CA ALA A 66 -11.28 1.89 -18.72
C ALA A 66 -10.95 0.39 -18.77
N CYS A 67 -10.60 -0.22 -17.64
CA CYS A 67 -10.23 -1.63 -17.57
C CYS A 67 -11.09 -2.46 -16.61
N HIS A 68 -11.82 -1.86 -15.67
CA HIS A 68 -12.78 -2.56 -14.81
C HIS A 68 -13.99 -1.68 -14.45
N THR A 69 -15.17 -2.28 -14.47
CA THR A 69 -16.42 -1.64 -14.05
C THR A 69 -17.18 -2.53 -13.10
N HIS A 70 -17.85 -1.92 -12.13
CA HIS A 70 -18.63 -2.61 -11.09
C HIS A 70 -19.76 -1.71 -10.59
N SER A 71 -20.60 -2.20 -9.64
CA SER A 71 -21.68 -1.38 -9.09
C SER A 71 -21.17 -0.31 -8.12
N ALA A 72 -22.01 0.69 -7.86
CA ALA A 72 -21.72 1.70 -6.85
C ALA A 72 -22.04 1.22 -5.41
N LYS A 73 -22.59 0.01 -5.23
CA LYS A 73 -23.13 -0.46 -3.93
C LYS A 73 -22.06 -0.64 -2.86
N ALA A 74 -20.87 -1.07 -3.26
CA ALA A 74 -19.73 -1.21 -2.34
C ALA A 74 -18.97 0.11 -2.11
N GLY A 75 -19.20 1.15 -2.91
CA GLY A 75 -18.52 2.44 -2.81
C GLY A 75 -17.02 2.42 -3.08
N GLN A 76 -16.49 1.39 -3.76
CA GLN A 76 -15.04 1.15 -3.84
C GLN A 76 -14.40 1.53 -5.18
N GLY A 77 -15.19 1.90 -6.20
CA GLY A 77 -14.67 2.17 -7.55
C GLY A 77 -13.60 3.24 -7.59
N MET A 78 -13.88 4.38 -7.02
CA MET A 78 -12.91 5.47 -6.96
C MET A 78 -11.62 5.06 -6.22
N ASN A 79 -11.73 4.33 -5.11
CA ASN A 79 -10.58 3.92 -4.32
C ASN A 79 -9.66 2.99 -5.11
N VAL A 80 -10.21 1.98 -5.80
CA VAL A 80 -9.41 1.04 -6.59
C VAL A 80 -8.82 1.74 -7.81
N SER A 81 -9.55 2.62 -8.48
CA SER A 81 -9.04 3.44 -9.59
C SER A 81 -7.89 4.36 -9.17
N MET A 82 -7.99 4.99 -8.00
CA MET A 82 -6.88 5.77 -7.44
C MET A 82 -5.67 4.91 -7.09
N GLN A 83 -5.88 3.68 -6.58
CA GLN A 83 -4.80 2.74 -6.32
C GLN A 83 -4.12 2.28 -7.62
N ASP A 84 -4.86 2.10 -8.72
CA ASP A 84 -4.27 1.80 -10.04
C ASP A 84 -3.35 2.93 -10.48
N GLY A 85 -3.86 4.18 -10.43
CA GLY A 85 -3.08 5.36 -10.79
C GLY A 85 -1.84 5.55 -9.92
N PHE A 86 -1.94 5.28 -8.62
CA PHE A 86 -0.80 5.38 -7.71
C PHE A 86 0.23 4.26 -7.94
N ASN A 87 -0.23 3.01 -8.16
CA ASN A 87 0.63 1.86 -8.48
C ASN A 87 1.40 2.09 -9.78
N LEU A 88 0.73 2.55 -10.84
CA LEU A 88 1.36 2.87 -12.12
C LEU A 88 2.27 4.10 -12.01
N GLY A 89 1.82 5.14 -11.32
CA GLY A 89 2.49 6.43 -11.27
C GLY A 89 3.90 6.37 -10.69
N TRP A 90 4.10 5.66 -9.57
CA TRP A 90 5.43 5.54 -9.00
C TRP A 90 6.36 4.68 -9.87
N LYS A 91 5.83 3.65 -10.54
CA LYS A 91 6.61 2.78 -11.45
C LYS A 91 7.05 3.56 -12.69
N LEU A 92 6.14 4.32 -13.29
CA LEU A 92 6.50 5.23 -14.38
C LEU A 92 7.54 6.26 -13.94
N GLY A 93 7.34 6.86 -12.77
CA GLY A 93 8.30 7.82 -12.21
C GLY A 93 9.68 7.21 -12.02
N ALA A 94 9.77 5.97 -11.51
CA ALA A 94 11.05 5.27 -11.31
C ALA A 94 11.76 4.95 -12.63
N VAL A 95 11.01 4.48 -13.64
CA VAL A 95 11.57 4.13 -14.95
C VAL A 95 11.97 5.38 -15.74
N LEU A 96 11.11 6.38 -15.83
CA LEU A 96 11.38 7.60 -16.60
C LEU A 96 12.49 8.47 -16.00
N SER A 97 12.73 8.35 -14.68
CA SER A 97 13.88 9.00 -14.02
C SER A 97 15.17 8.16 -14.08
N GLY A 98 15.16 7.01 -14.75
CA GLY A 98 16.33 6.13 -14.87
C GLY A 98 16.70 5.42 -13.58
N ARG A 99 15.79 5.29 -12.59
CA ARG A 99 16.05 4.59 -11.32
C ARG A 99 15.81 3.09 -11.41
N SER A 100 14.88 2.65 -12.26
CA SER A 100 14.48 1.25 -12.37
C SER A 100 14.45 0.79 -13.83
N PRO A 101 14.67 -0.52 -14.09
CA PRO A 101 14.56 -1.07 -15.43
C PRO A 101 13.11 -1.04 -15.93
N GLU A 102 12.92 -0.99 -17.25
CA GLU A 102 11.60 -0.98 -17.88
C GLU A 102 10.74 -2.22 -17.52
N ALA A 103 11.37 -3.34 -17.19
CA ALA A 103 10.68 -4.55 -16.71
C ALA A 103 9.78 -4.30 -15.48
N LEU A 104 10.05 -3.25 -14.70
CA LEU A 104 9.19 -2.82 -13.60
C LEU A 104 7.76 -2.54 -14.07
N LEU A 105 7.55 -2.02 -15.28
CA LEU A 105 6.24 -1.65 -15.81
C LEU A 105 5.32 -2.86 -16.02
N ALA A 106 5.88 -4.03 -16.33
CA ALA A 106 5.10 -5.26 -16.49
C ALA A 106 4.41 -5.70 -15.19
N THR A 107 4.93 -5.27 -14.02
CA THR A 107 4.31 -5.58 -12.74
C THR A 107 2.99 -4.83 -12.49
N TYR A 108 2.66 -3.81 -13.28
CA TYR A 108 1.41 -3.07 -13.13
C TYR A 108 0.19 -3.97 -13.39
N SER A 109 0.12 -4.56 -14.57
CA SER A 109 -1.01 -5.41 -14.98
C SER A 109 -1.11 -6.66 -14.10
N SER A 110 0.02 -7.31 -13.78
CA SER A 110 0.04 -8.51 -12.94
C SER A 110 -0.38 -8.26 -11.48
N GLU A 111 -0.20 -7.05 -10.97
CA GLU A 111 -0.65 -6.66 -9.63
C GLU A 111 -2.10 -6.17 -9.61
N ARG A 112 -2.51 -5.35 -10.60
CA ARG A 112 -3.77 -4.62 -10.50
C ARG A 112 -4.96 -5.37 -11.10
N GLN A 113 -4.76 -6.19 -12.13
CA GLN A 113 -5.83 -6.99 -12.72
C GLN A 113 -6.46 -7.99 -11.72
N PRO A 114 -5.68 -8.75 -10.91
CA PRO A 114 -6.26 -9.62 -9.88
C PRO A 114 -7.02 -8.85 -8.79
N VAL A 115 -6.58 -7.64 -8.42
CA VAL A 115 -7.28 -6.80 -7.43
C VAL A 115 -8.61 -6.31 -7.98
N ALA A 116 -8.66 -5.92 -9.25
CA ALA A 116 -9.92 -5.53 -9.89
C ALA A 116 -10.88 -6.73 -10.01
N GLN A 117 -10.39 -7.93 -10.30
CA GLN A 117 -11.20 -9.13 -10.30
C GLN A 117 -11.79 -9.40 -8.90
N GLN A 118 -10.97 -9.31 -7.86
CA GLN A 118 -11.42 -9.46 -6.46
C GLN A 118 -12.49 -8.43 -6.10
N LEU A 119 -12.36 -7.18 -6.56
CA LEU A 119 -13.38 -6.15 -6.37
C LEU A 119 -14.70 -6.53 -7.02
N ILE A 120 -14.66 -7.03 -8.26
CA ILE A 120 -15.85 -7.46 -8.99
C ILE A 120 -16.54 -8.62 -8.29
N ASP A 121 -15.78 -9.60 -7.82
CA ASP A 121 -16.33 -10.76 -7.12
C ASP A 121 -16.95 -10.33 -5.77
N PHE A 122 -16.27 -9.49 -5.01
CA PHE A 122 -16.80 -8.87 -3.80
C PHE A 122 -18.10 -8.09 -4.05
N ASP A 123 -18.13 -7.23 -5.09
CA ASP A 123 -19.31 -6.41 -5.39
C ASP A 123 -20.51 -7.26 -5.83
N ARG A 124 -20.27 -8.37 -6.54
CA ARG A 124 -21.32 -9.35 -6.89
C ARG A 124 -21.92 -10.00 -5.65
N GLU A 125 -21.09 -10.48 -4.72
CA GLU A 125 -21.53 -11.10 -3.47
C GLU A 125 -22.28 -10.09 -2.60
N TRP A 126 -21.72 -8.91 -2.41
CA TRP A 126 -22.32 -7.83 -1.66
C TRP A 126 -23.68 -7.40 -2.25
N SER A 127 -23.73 -7.22 -3.57
CA SER A 127 -24.94 -6.85 -4.28
C SER A 127 -26.01 -7.94 -4.18
N ALA A 128 -25.65 -9.20 -4.25
CA ALA A 128 -26.58 -10.32 -4.09
C ALA A 128 -27.14 -10.39 -2.68
N LEU A 129 -26.28 -10.21 -1.67
CA LEU A 129 -26.67 -10.19 -0.26
C LEU A 129 -27.66 -9.06 0.04
N MET A 130 -27.38 -7.85 -0.45
CA MET A 130 -28.25 -6.67 -0.27
C MET A 130 -29.58 -6.74 -1.07
N ALA A 131 -29.64 -7.56 -2.11
CA ALA A 131 -30.85 -7.73 -2.92
C ALA A 131 -31.87 -8.70 -2.30
N ARG A 132 -31.49 -9.48 -1.28
CA ARG A 132 -32.39 -10.42 -0.61
C ARG A 132 -33.53 -9.71 0.09
N LYS A 133 -34.73 -10.29 -0.02
CA LYS A 133 -35.90 -9.78 0.69
C LYS A 133 -35.85 -10.17 2.18
N PRO A 134 -36.49 -9.42 3.08
CA PRO A 134 -36.50 -9.72 4.52
C PRO A 134 -36.91 -11.17 4.87
N GLY A 135 -37.81 -11.79 4.07
CA GLY A 135 -38.23 -13.19 4.28
C GLY A 135 -37.25 -14.25 3.75
N GLU A 136 -36.20 -13.87 3.03
CA GLU A 136 -35.16 -14.73 2.50
C GLU A 136 -33.89 -14.70 3.36
N ILE A 137 -33.85 -13.82 4.36
CA ILE A 137 -32.72 -13.69 5.28
C ILE A 137 -32.99 -14.57 6.49
N SER A 138 -32.30 -15.68 6.58
CA SER A 138 -32.42 -16.62 7.69
C SER A 138 -31.73 -16.14 8.97
N ASP A 139 -30.66 -15.37 8.83
CA ASP A 139 -29.89 -14.75 9.92
C ASP A 139 -29.87 -13.23 9.76
N PRO A 140 -30.56 -12.46 10.61
CA PRO A 140 -30.50 -11.00 10.58
C PRO A 140 -29.09 -10.40 10.74
N GLY A 141 -28.13 -11.18 11.31
CA GLY A 141 -26.74 -10.79 11.48
C GLY A 141 -25.85 -11.04 10.27
N GLU A 142 -26.31 -11.80 9.24
CA GLU A 142 -25.50 -12.20 8.09
C GLU A 142 -24.85 -11.00 7.38
N LEU A 143 -25.61 -9.93 7.14
CA LEU A 143 -25.12 -8.72 6.49
C LEU A 143 -24.02 -8.02 7.31
N ALA A 144 -24.23 -7.90 8.63
CA ALA A 144 -23.27 -7.29 9.52
C ALA A 144 -21.99 -8.13 9.64
N THR A 145 -22.14 -9.44 9.72
CA THR A 145 -21.00 -10.39 9.78
C THR A 145 -20.17 -10.32 8.50
N TYR A 146 -20.80 -10.32 7.33
CA TYR A 146 -20.12 -10.18 6.04
C TYR A 146 -19.39 -8.84 5.96
N TYR A 147 -20.06 -7.74 6.33
CA TYR A 147 -19.46 -6.40 6.33
C TYR A 147 -18.22 -6.31 7.22
N LEU A 148 -18.29 -6.86 8.45
CA LEU A 148 -17.15 -6.86 9.36
C LEU A 148 -16.00 -7.73 8.85
N ALA A 149 -16.30 -8.90 8.29
CA ALA A 149 -15.28 -9.80 7.72
C ALA A 149 -14.55 -9.20 6.51
N THR A 150 -15.22 -8.32 5.77
CA THR A 150 -14.68 -7.69 4.56
C THR A 150 -14.26 -6.22 4.75
N ALA A 151 -14.39 -5.67 5.96
CA ALA A 151 -14.17 -4.24 6.25
C ALA A 151 -12.75 -3.72 5.90
N GLU A 152 -11.74 -4.59 5.93
CA GLU A 152 -10.38 -4.23 5.54
C GLU A 152 -10.17 -4.16 4.01
N PHE A 153 -11.04 -4.78 3.20
CA PHE A 153 -10.95 -4.73 1.75
C PHE A 153 -11.13 -3.30 1.20
N PRO A 154 -12.18 -2.56 1.60
CA PRO A 154 -12.36 -1.16 1.21
C PRO A 154 -11.19 -0.25 1.55
N SER A 155 -10.51 -0.53 2.65
CA SER A 155 -9.34 0.27 3.09
C SER A 155 -8.02 -0.13 2.39
N GLY A 156 -8.05 -1.14 1.51
CA GLY A 156 -6.89 -1.65 0.77
C GLY A 156 -5.94 -2.51 1.61
N PHE A 157 -6.34 -2.93 2.82
CA PHE A 157 -5.52 -3.79 3.67
C PHE A 157 -5.63 -5.29 3.32
N MET A 158 -6.61 -5.69 2.51
CA MET A 158 -6.73 -7.06 2.01
C MET A 158 -6.06 -7.27 0.64
N THR A 159 -5.59 -6.20 -0.01
CA THR A 159 -4.84 -6.32 -1.25
C THR A 159 -3.50 -7.01 -0.98
N THR A 160 -3.24 -8.10 -1.72
CA THR A 160 -1.99 -8.85 -1.63
C THR A 160 -1.39 -9.00 -3.03
N TYR A 161 -0.13 -8.61 -3.19
CA TYR A 161 0.64 -8.80 -4.41
C TYR A 161 1.53 -10.04 -4.27
N GLY A 162 1.57 -10.89 -5.28
CA GLY A 162 2.42 -12.08 -5.31
C GLY A 162 3.90 -11.76 -5.54
N PRO A 163 4.77 -12.77 -5.43
CA PRO A 163 6.19 -12.65 -5.74
C PRO A 163 6.44 -12.10 -7.14
N SER A 164 7.37 -11.17 -7.25
CA SER A 164 7.68 -10.46 -8.50
C SER A 164 9.05 -9.80 -8.42
N LEU A 165 9.42 -9.01 -9.44
CA LEU A 165 10.63 -8.18 -9.41
C LEU A 165 10.74 -7.31 -8.13
N ILE A 166 9.60 -6.91 -7.55
CA ILE A 166 9.50 -5.96 -6.43
C ILE A 166 8.84 -6.56 -5.17
N ILE A 167 8.66 -7.88 -5.13
CA ILE A 167 8.25 -8.66 -3.95
C ILE A 167 9.15 -9.89 -3.86
N ASP A 168 9.99 -9.94 -2.85
CA ASP A 168 11.03 -10.96 -2.70
C ASP A 168 10.47 -12.31 -2.22
N ALA A 169 10.52 -13.32 -3.10
CA ALA A 169 10.08 -14.68 -2.78
C ALA A 169 11.01 -15.41 -1.78
N ALA A 170 12.25 -14.94 -1.63
CA ALA A 170 13.25 -15.56 -0.74
C ALA A 170 13.27 -14.94 0.67
N SER A 171 12.33 -14.05 0.96
CA SER A 171 12.15 -13.42 2.26
C SER A 171 11.83 -14.42 3.38
N SER A 172 12.02 -13.96 4.63
CA SER A 172 11.73 -14.68 5.88
C SER A 172 10.52 -14.05 6.59
N PRO A 173 9.29 -14.22 6.09
CA PRO A 173 8.11 -13.53 6.61
C PRO A 173 7.78 -13.90 8.06
N GLU A 174 8.26 -15.05 8.54
CA GLU A 174 8.13 -15.51 9.92
C GLU A 174 8.83 -14.59 10.93
N LEU A 175 9.80 -13.79 10.48
CA LEU A 175 10.51 -12.82 11.34
C LEU A 175 9.70 -11.57 11.64
N ALA A 176 8.63 -11.30 10.89
CA ALA A 176 7.75 -10.14 11.10
C ALA A 176 6.33 -10.45 10.61
N THR A 177 5.62 -11.33 11.31
CA THR A 177 4.32 -11.89 10.88
C THR A 177 3.22 -10.84 10.71
N GLY A 178 3.32 -9.70 11.39
CA GLY A 178 2.40 -8.57 11.24
C GLY A 178 2.70 -7.65 10.04
N PHE A 179 3.75 -7.99 9.27
CA PHE A 179 4.09 -7.36 7.99
C PHE A 179 4.15 -8.39 6.87
N PRO A 180 3.00 -8.98 6.47
CA PRO A 180 2.97 -10.00 5.44
C PRO A 180 3.47 -9.45 4.10
N LEU A 181 4.24 -10.28 3.36
CA LEU A 181 4.75 -9.93 2.03
C LEU A 181 3.61 -9.59 1.07
N GLY A 182 3.83 -8.57 0.25
CA GLY A 182 2.87 -8.11 -0.74
C GLY A 182 1.64 -7.41 -0.17
N MET A 183 1.52 -7.27 1.14
CA MET A 183 0.45 -6.54 1.80
C MET A 183 0.89 -5.15 2.24
N ARG A 184 -0.09 -4.27 2.47
CA ARG A 184 0.19 -2.91 2.91
C ARG A 184 0.83 -2.90 4.31
N PHE A 185 1.86 -2.08 4.48
CA PHE A 185 2.54 -1.87 5.76
C PHE A 185 1.56 -1.30 6.79
N LYS A 186 1.20 -2.10 7.80
CA LYS A 186 0.33 -1.68 8.90
C LYS A 186 1.15 -0.97 9.97
N SER A 187 0.96 0.33 10.11
CA SER A 187 1.66 1.16 11.09
C SER A 187 1.40 0.70 12.53
N ALA A 188 2.33 1.03 13.41
CA ALA A 188 2.16 1.00 14.85
C ALA A 188 2.84 2.23 15.47
N GLU A 189 2.54 2.49 16.73
CA GLU A 189 3.13 3.61 17.46
C GLU A 189 4.57 3.29 17.87
N VAL A 190 5.42 4.30 17.73
CA VAL A 190 6.82 4.32 18.18
C VAL A 190 7.12 5.67 18.79
N THR A 191 8.20 5.79 19.54
CA THR A 191 8.65 7.05 20.13
C THR A 191 9.87 7.58 19.36
N LEU A 192 9.81 8.80 18.88
CA LEU A 192 10.94 9.47 18.24
C LEU A 192 12.02 9.75 19.27
N ILE A 193 13.26 9.30 19.05
CA ILE A 193 14.34 9.40 20.06
C ILE A 193 14.76 10.88 20.27
N SER A 194 14.69 11.70 19.21
CA SER A 194 15.18 13.08 19.28
C SER A 194 14.38 14.01 20.18
N ASP A 195 13.09 13.75 20.40
CA ASP A 195 12.20 14.64 21.13
C ASP A 195 11.18 13.93 22.04
N GLY A 196 11.19 12.59 22.08
CA GLY A 196 10.28 11.80 22.89
C GLY A 196 8.83 11.77 22.40
N ASN A 197 8.54 12.31 21.20
CA ASN A 197 7.18 12.29 20.67
C ASN A 197 6.75 10.90 20.20
N VAL A 198 5.56 10.52 20.62
CA VAL A 198 4.90 9.31 20.15
C VAL A 198 4.25 9.56 18.79
N VAL A 199 4.60 8.73 17.82
CA VAL A 199 4.14 8.88 16.42
C VAL A 199 3.75 7.53 15.83
N GLN A 200 2.88 7.56 14.83
CA GLN A 200 2.62 6.40 13.97
C GLN A 200 3.76 6.25 12.96
N LEU A 201 4.52 5.15 13.02
CA LEU A 201 5.70 4.92 12.18
C LEU A 201 5.40 5.06 10.68
N GLY A 202 4.29 4.48 10.22
CA GLY A 202 3.87 4.55 8.81
C GLY A 202 3.49 5.95 8.34
N HIS A 203 3.03 6.84 9.23
CA HIS A 203 2.72 8.22 8.89
C HIS A 203 3.96 9.08 8.63
N ARG A 204 5.15 8.58 8.99
CA ARG A 204 6.42 9.24 8.67
C ARG A 204 6.94 8.93 7.27
N ALA A 205 6.21 8.11 6.49
CA ALA A 205 6.51 7.82 5.09
C ALA A 205 5.77 8.81 4.18
N LYS A 206 6.52 9.60 3.40
CA LYS A 206 5.97 10.55 2.42
C LYS A 206 5.76 9.86 1.07
N ALA A 207 4.82 10.32 0.25
CA ALA A 207 4.62 9.86 -1.13
C ALA A 207 5.64 10.53 -2.07
N ASP A 208 6.92 10.19 -1.95
CA ASP A 208 8.06 10.82 -2.61
C ASP A 208 8.85 9.89 -3.55
N GLY A 209 8.34 8.67 -3.76
CA GLY A 209 8.93 7.66 -4.65
C GLY A 209 10.15 6.94 -4.06
N ARG A 210 10.52 7.19 -2.81
CA ARG A 210 11.61 6.48 -2.14
C ARG A 210 11.15 5.11 -1.63
N TRP A 211 12.06 4.16 -1.61
CA TRP A 211 11.94 2.92 -0.87
C TRP A 211 12.10 3.18 0.63
N ARG A 212 11.34 2.48 1.48
CA ARG A 212 11.51 2.53 2.92
C ARG A 212 12.17 1.26 3.41
N ILE A 213 13.17 1.43 4.28
CA ILE A 213 13.83 0.32 4.95
C ILE A 213 13.69 0.57 6.45
N TYR A 214 12.93 -0.28 7.11
CA TYR A 214 12.78 -0.26 8.55
C TYR A 214 13.71 -1.31 9.15
N ALA A 215 14.75 -0.87 9.84
CA ALA A 215 15.71 -1.73 10.54
C ALA A 215 15.29 -1.83 12.02
N PHE A 216 14.72 -2.95 12.37
CA PHE A 216 14.35 -3.29 13.74
C PHE A 216 15.55 -3.88 14.44
N ALA A 217 16.00 -3.26 15.53
CA ALA A 217 17.22 -3.62 16.24
C ALA A 217 17.10 -4.99 16.93
N ASP A 218 18.24 -5.68 17.05
CA ASP A 218 18.44 -6.72 18.04
C ASP A 218 18.45 -6.15 19.47
N ALA A 219 18.34 -6.99 20.50
CA ALA A 219 18.20 -6.54 21.88
C ALA A 219 19.34 -5.62 22.37
N GLY A 220 20.56 -5.83 21.88
CA GLY A 220 21.74 -5.02 22.21
C GLY A 220 22.07 -3.94 21.18
N ALA A 221 21.33 -3.88 20.06
CA ALA A 221 21.58 -3.02 18.91
C ALA A 221 22.98 -3.20 18.24
N SER A 222 23.69 -4.30 18.54
CA SER A 222 25.00 -4.59 17.96
C SER A 222 24.89 -4.97 16.48
N ALA A 223 23.96 -5.90 16.15
CA ALA A 223 23.71 -6.30 14.79
C ALA A 223 23.15 -5.14 13.94
N LEU A 224 22.33 -4.26 14.54
CA LEU A 224 21.89 -3.04 13.91
C LEU A 224 23.06 -2.11 13.57
N GLY A 225 24.04 -1.94 14.49
CA GLY A 225 25.24 -1.14 14.28
C GLY A 225 26.09 -1.67 13.12
N GLU A 226 26.37 -2.97 13.11
CA GLU A 226 27.11 -3.64 12.04
C GLU A 226 26.42 -3.52 10.67
N TRP A 227 25.10 -3.68 10.65
CA TRP A 227 24.29 -3.50 9.46
C TRP A 227 24.31 -2.04 8.97
N ALA A 228 24.24 -1.06 9.88
CA ALA A 228 24.31 0.35 9.53
C ALA A 228 25.67 0.72 8.93
N ASP A 229 26.77 0.20 9.47
CA ASP A 229 28.12 0.38 8.93
C ASP A 229 28.24 -0.25 7.54
N TRP A 230 27.70 -1.47 7.34
CA TRP A 230 27.65 -2.10 6.04
C TRP A 230 26.84 -1.29 5.01
N MET A 231 25.70 -0.72 5.39
CA MET A 231 24.90 0.13 4.49
C MET A 231 25.64 1.39 4.02
N LEU A 232 26.65 1.84 4.73
CA LEU A 232 27.51 2.96 4.33
C LEU A 232 28.68 2.55 3.42
N ASN A 233 28.93 1.24 3.22
CA ASN A 233 29.98 0.73 2.34
C ASN A 233 29.58 0.77 0.87
N ASP A 234 30.57 0.82 -0.03
CA ASP A 234 30.35 0.88 -1.49
C ASP A 234 29.63 -0.33 -2.05
N GLU A 235 29.66 -1.48 -1.37
CA GLU A 235 28.96 -2.70 -1.74
C GLU A 235 27.46 -2.70 -1.41
N SER A 236 27.00 -1.73 -0.63
CA SER A 236 25.60 -1.63 -0.20
C SER A 236 24.67 -1.14 -1.29
N PRO A 237 23.38 -1.47 -1.24
CA PRO A 237 22.41 -0.90 -2.17
C PRO A 237 22.29 0.62 -2.03
N LEU A 238 22.49 1.17 -0.84
CA LEU A 238 22.48 2.60 -0.60
C LEU A 238 23.49 3.34 -1.50
N ARG A 239 24.72 2.83 -1.57
CA ARG A 239 25.78 3.45 -2.39
C ARG A 239 25.64 3.14 -3.88
N ARG A 240 25.22 1.92 -4.23
CA ARG A 240 25.11 1.49 -5.63
C ARG A 240 24.00 2.18 -6.39
N HIS A 241 22.92 2.62 -5.71
CA HIS A 241 21.72 3.14 -6.34
C HIS A 241 21.42 4.60 -6.00
N THR A 242 22.20 5.26 -5.14
CA THR A 242 22.06 6.69 -4.87
C THR A 242 22.90 7.49 -5.86
N PRO A 243 22.31 8.40 -6.65
CA PRO A 243 23.04 9.20 -7.64
C PRO A 243 24.20 9.98 -7.04
N ALA A 244 25.33 10.04 -7.75
CA ALA A 244 26.48 10.79 -7.34
C ALA A 244 26.12 12.28 -7.11
N GLY A 245 26.48 12.81 -5.94
CA GLY A 245 26.14 14.18 -5.53
C GLY A 245 24.71 14.39 -5.07
N GLY A 246 23.87 13.34 -5.05
CA GLY A 246 22.56 13.37 -4.44
C GLY A 246 22.64 13.21 -2.91
N ASP A 247 21.55 13.57 -2.23
CA ASP A 247 21.42 13.27 -0.80
C ASP A 247 21.47 11.75 -0.57
N ILE A 248 22.07 11.33 0.52
CA ILE A 248 22.22 9.92 0.87
C ILE A 248 20.86 9.20 0.98
N ASP A 249 19.81 9.92 1.29
CA ASP A 249 18.45 9.41 1.39
C ASP A 249 17.58 9.68 0.14
N ALA A 250 18.20 10.01 -1.00
CA ALA A 250 17.47 10.34 -2.23
C ALA A 250 16.65 9.17 -2.81
N VAL A 251 17.09 7.93 -2.59
CA VAL A 251 16.42 6.71 -3.08
C VAL A 251 15.81 5.91 -1.95
N PHE A 252 16.46 5.89 -0.79
CA PHE A 252 16.07 5.11 0.37
C PHE A 252 15.80 6.00 1.59
N ASP A 253 14.65 5.84 2.21
CA ASP A 253 14.33 6.42 3.51
C ASP A 253 14.49 5.31 4.57
N ILE A 254 15.65 5.31 5.24
CA ILE A 254 16.06 4.26 6.18
C ILE A 254 15.80 4.70 7.60
N LYS A 255 15.13 3.86 8.37
CA LYS A 255 14.76 4.14 9.77
C LYS A 255 15.15 3.00 10.69
N ALA A 256 15.66 3.33 11.87
CA ALA A 256 15.95 2.38 12.94
C ALA A 256 14.84 2.38 14.00
N ILE A 257 14.49 1.20 14.50
CA ILE A 257 13.56 1.03 15.61
C ILE A 257 14.27 0.21 16.70
N TYR A 258 14.62 0.86 17.80
CA TYR A 258 15.30 0.26 18.95
C TYR A 258 14.30 -0.38 19.90
N GLN A 259 14.72 -1.43 20.60
CA GLN A 259 13.89 -2.10 21.61
C GLN A 259 13.88 -1.37 22.96
N GLN A 260 14.90 -0.58 23.24
CA GLN A 260 15.07 0.16 24.48
C GLN A 260 14.11 1.36 24.56
N SER A 261 13.91 1.88 25.76
CA SER A 261 13.21 3.15 25.95
C SER A 261 14.01 4.31 25.38
N TYR A 262 13.32 5.31 24.80
CA TYR A 262 13.96 6.45 24.13
C TYR A 262 14.91 7.25 25.01
N ASP A 263 14.60 7.36 26.31
CA ASP A 263 15.38 8.11 27.31
C ASP A 263 16.69 7.41 27.74
N THR A 264 16.87 6.15 27.32
CA THR A 264 18.10 5.39 27.56
C THR A 264 19.05 5.38 26.36
N ILE A 265 18.64 5.96 25.22
CA ILE A 265 19.41 5.97 24.00
C ILE A 265 20.06 7.36 23.82
N GLU A 266 21.39 7.37 23.89
CA GLU A 266 22.16 8.60 23.63
C GLU A 266 22.21 8.91 22.13
N LEU A 267 21.74 10.11 21.75
CA LEU A 267 21.66 10.52 20.33
C LEU A 267 23.00 10.46 19.58
N GLN A 268 24.12 10.69 20.30
CA GLN A 268 25.46 10.64 19.71
C GLN A 268 25.88 9.22 19.36
N GLN A 269 25.29 8.20 20.00
CA GLN A 269 25.57 6.79 19.77
C GLN A 269 24.72 6.18 18.66
N VAL A 270 23.67 6.88 18.19
CA VAL A 270 22.89 6.46 17.04
C VAL A 270 23.81 6.46 15.79
N PRO A 271 23.91 5.36 15.03
CA PRO A 271 24.72 5.27 13.83
C PRO A 271 24.46 6.40 12.83
N GLU A 272 25.51 6.84 12.12
CA GLU A 272 25.43 7.95 11.16
C GLU A 272 24.36 7.75 10.09
N LEU A 273 24.13 6.52 9.66
CA LEU A 273 23.09 6.13 8.72
C LEU A 273 21.70 6.65 9.12
N PHE A 274 21.38 6.69 10.42
CA PHE A 274 20.09 7.11 10.96
C PHE A 274 20.07 8.58 11.45
N ARG A 275 21.12 9.33 11.13
CA ARG A 275 21.19 10.79 11.34
C ARG A 275 21.91 11.45 10.15
N PRO A 276 21.41 11.20 8.91
CA PRO A 276 22.07 11.70 7.71
C PRO A 276 22.01 13.22 7.64
N ARG A 277 22.95 13.80 6.90
CA ARG A 277 22.85 15.22 6.51
C ARG A 277 22.20 15.30 5.14
N THR A 278 21.12 16.07 5.04
CA THR A 278 20.30 16.15 3.83
C THR A 278 19.97 17.59 3.45
N GLY A 279 19.59 17.78 2.19
CA GLY A 279 19.22 19.05 1.62
C GLY A 279 20.40 20.00 1.40
N PRO A 280 20.15 21.17 0.78
CA PRO A 280 21.20 22.10 0.34
C PRO A 280 21.99 22.73 1.49
N LEU A 281 21.46 22.69 2.70
CA LEU A 281 22.13 23.19 3.91
C LEU A 281 22.84 22.08 4.70
N ALA A 282 22.79 20.84 4.23
CA ALA A 282 23.34 19.66 4.89
C ALA A 282 22.94 19.57 6.38
N LEU A 283 21.67 19.83 6.68
CA LEU A 283 21.14 19.72 8.04
C LEU A 283 21.02 18.26 8.44
N MET A 284 21.33 17.99 9.70
CA MET A 284 21.20 16.64 10.24
C MET A 284 19.72 16.29 10.44
N ASP A 285 19.30 15.16 9.87
CA ASP A 285 17.96 14.61 10.05
C ASP A 285 17.93 13.72 11.29
N TRP A 286 17.26 14.19 12.33
CA TRP A 286 17.09 13.48 13.60
C TRP A 286 15.80 12.64 13.66
N GLU A 287 15.06 12.54 12.55
CA GLU A 287 13.76 11.86 12.49
C GLU A 287 13.81 10.43 11.93
N LYS A 288 15.00 9.82 11.93
CA LYS A 288 15.21 8.46 11.39
C LYS A 288 15.37 7.38 12.46
N ALA A 289 15.46 7.75 13.74
CA ALA A 289 15.65 6.82 14.85
C ALA A 289 14.48 6.86 15.83
N PHE A 290 13.93 5.67 16.13
CA PHE A 290 12.76 5.49 16.98
C PHE A 290 13.02 4.44 18.04
N ALA A 291 12.33 4.54 19.17
CA ALA A 291 12.26 3.54 20.22
C ALA A 291 10.89 2.86 20.18
N ALA A 292 10.90 1.54 20.31
CA ALA A 292 9.69 0.73 20.44
C ALA A 292 9.17 0.68 21.87
N GLY A 293 10.03 1.03 22.83
CA GLY A 293 9.75 0.91 24.25
C GLY A 293 8.44 1.58 24.65
N PRO A 294 7.60 0.87 25.39
CA PRO A 294 6.34 1.42 25.84
C PRO A 294 6.61 2.54 26.84
N ASP A 295 5.85 3.61 26.75
CA ASP A 295 5.53 4.37 27.93
C ASP A 295 4.92 3.41 28.96
N ALA A 296 5.10 3.70 30.26
CA ALA A 296 4.58 2.90 31.36
C ALA A 296 3.07 2.54 31.27
N TRP A 297 2.38 3.10 30.29
CA TRP A 297 0.94 2.99 30.02
C TRP A 297 0.57 2.07 28.86
N ARG A 298 1.54 1.51 28.09
CA ARG A 298 1.26 0.66 26.92
C ARG A 298 1.54 -0.80 27.24
N SER A 299 0.59 -1.66 26.87
CA SER A 299 0.67 -3.10 27.14
C SER A 299 1.54 -3.87 26.15
N ALA A 300 1.83 -3.33 24.96
CA ALA A 300 2.62 -3.99 23.92
C ALA A 300 3.34 -2.95 23.04
N ASP A 301 4.59 -3.22 22.71
CA ASP A 301 5.37 -2.42 21.75
C ASP A 301 5.14 -2.87 20.29
N ILE A 302 5.78 -2.20 19.32
CA ILE A 302 5.64 -2.55 17.90
C ILE A 302 6.13 -3.96 17.59
N PHE A 303 7.16 -4.48 18.29
CA PHE A 303 7.65 -5.84 18.08
C PHE A 303 6.57 -6.87 18.43
N ASP A 304 5.91 -6.70 19.57
CA ASP A 304 4.83 -7.59 19.99
C ASP A 304 3.57 -7.42 19.11
N GLN A 305 3.19 -6.15 18.82
CA GLN A 305 2.01 -5.86 18.00
C GLN A 305 2.12 -6.38 16.57
N ARG A 306 3.33 -6.45 16.03
CA ARG A 306 3.61 -6.86 14.65
C ARG A 306 4.35 -8.19 14.54
N GLY A 307 4.54 -8.90 15.64
CA GLY A 307 5.21 -10.19 15.67
C GLY A 307 6.60 -10.14 15.06
N ILE A 308 7.39 -9.12 15.43
CA ILE A 308 8.73 -8.89 14.89
C ILE A 308 9.74 -9.63 15.78
N SER A 309 10.64 -10.42 15.19
CA SER A 309 11.73 -11.05 15.93
C SER A 309 12.61 -10.01 16.60
N ARG A 310 12.98 -10.29 17.86
CA ARG A 310 13.86 -9.43 18.65
C ARG A 310 15.36 -9.68 18.39
N ASP A 311 15.68 -10.53 17.40
CA ASP A 311 17.06 -10.83 16.98
C ASP A 311 17.55 -9.88 15.87
N GLY A 312 16.71 -8.94 15.45
CA GLY A 312 17.03 -7.95 14.45
C GLY A 312 16.48 -8.31 13.05
N VAL A 313 15.65 -7.40 12.50
CA VAL A 313 14.91 -7.61 11.23
C VAL A 313 14.96 -6.36 10.37
N VAL A 314 15.12 -6.56 9.07
CA VAL A 314 14.92 -5.53 8.04
C VAL A 314 13.59 -5.76 7.36
N VAL A 315 12.72 -4.76 7.34
CA VAL A 315 11.48 -4.74 6.57
C VAL A 315 11.61 -3.71 5.45
N VAL A 316 11.60 -4.18 4.21
CA VAL A 316 11.64 -3.33 3.02
C VAL A 316 10.21 -3.04 2.56
N VAL A 317 9.92 -1.76 2.36
CA VAL A 317 8.60 -1.30 1.96
C VAL A 317 8.71 -0.46 0.69
N ARG A 318 7.90 -0.77 -0.29
CA ARG A 318 7.83 -0.10 -1.60
C ARG A 318 7.38 1.35 -1.47
N PRO A 319 7.59 2.18 -2.52
CA PRO A 319 7.09 3.56 -2.57
C PRO A 319 5.57 3.67 -2.36
N ASP A 320 4.80 2.67 -2.77
CA ASP A 320 3.34 2.57 -2.60
C ASP A 320 2.91 1.88 -1.28
N GLN A 321 3.85 1.71 -0.34
CA GLN A 321 3.64 1.21 1.01
C GLN A 321 3.29 -0.28 1.14
N TYR A 322 3.61 -1.10 0.15
CA TYR A 322 3.51 -2.55 0.26
C TYR A 322 4.83 -3.18 0.73
N VAL A 323 4.75 -4.19 1.58
CA VAL A 323 5.91 -4.91 2.10
C VAL A 323 6.55 -5.72 0.97
N ALA A 324 7.80 -5.44 0.69
CA ALA A 324 8.55 -6.04 -0.43
C ALA A 324 9.46 -7.18 0.01
N ALA A 325 10.11 -7.04 1.17
CA ALA A 325 10.99 -8.05 1.73
C ALA A 325 11.01 -7.97 3.26
N VAL A 326 11.22 -9.12 3.90
CA VAL A 326 11.50 -9.26 5.33
C VAL A 326 12.74 -10.13 5.47
N LEU A 327 13.81 -9.60 6.04
CA LEU A 327 15.12 -10.24 6.10
C LEU A 327 15.74 -10.09 7.51
N PRO A 328 16.54 -11.03 7.99
CA PRO A 328 17.37 -10.75 9.17
C PRO A 328 18.41 -9.67 8.86
N LEU A 329 18.84 -8.88 9.84
CA LEU A 329 19.90 -7.86 9.69
C LEU A 329 21.19 -8.42 9.06
N THR A 330 21.49 -9.70 9.31
CA THR A 330 22.68 -10.38 8.78
C THR A 330 22.60 -10.74 7.30
N ALA A 331 21.41 -10.69 6.67
CA ALA A 331 21.21 -11.08 5.26
C ALA A 331 21.55 -9.95 4.28
N THR A 332 22.70 -9.33 4.45
CA THR A 332 23.15 -8.17 3.65
C THR A 332 23.25 -8.47 2.16
N ALA A 333 23.74 -9.66 1.79
CA ALA A 333 23.84 -10.09 0.39
C ALA A 333 22.45 -10.26 -0.26
N ALA A 334 21.46 -10.78 0.47
CA ALA A 334 20.09 -10.91 -0.03
C ALA A 334 19.46 -9.53 -0.27
N LEU A 335 19.64 -8.58 0.67
CA LEU A 335 19.16 -7.21 0.52
C LEU A 335 19.79 -6.52 -0.70
N ALA A 336 21.11 -6.68 -0.89
CA ALA A 336 21.81 -6.12 -2.05
C ALA A 336 21.28 -6.73 -3.37
N SER A 337 21.14 -8.06 -3.42
CA SER A 337 20.62 -8.77 -4.60
C SER A 337 19.20 -8.35 -4.96
N PHE A 338 18.32 -8.18 -3.95
CA PHE A 338 16.95 -7.70 -4.17
C PHE A 338 16.94 -6.34 -4.87
N PHE A 339 17.72 -5.37 -4.39
CA PHE A 339 17.75 -4.04 -5.00
C PHE A 339 18.50 -4.01 -6.34
N ASP A 340 19.56 -4.79 -6.51
CA ASP A 340 20.23 -4.93 -7.81
C ASP A 340 19.31 -5.50 -8.91
N GLY A 341 18.27 -6.24 -8.54
CA GLY A 341 17.26 -6.76 -9.45
C GLY A 341 16.21 -5.72 -9.90
N ASN A 342 15.93 -4.72 -9.07
CA ASN A 342 14.81 -3.78 -9.31
C ASN A 342 15.21 -2.29 -9.44
N LEU A 343 16.47 -1.95 -9.15
CA LEU A 343 17.04 -0.63 -9.33
C LEU A 343 18.25 -0.66 -10.26
N LEU A 344 18.42 0.40 -11.03
CA LEU A 344 19.62 0.58 -11.84
C LEU A 344 20.77 1.10 -10.97
N ARG A 345 21.98 0.64 -11.25
CA ARG A 345 23.20 1.21 -10.65
C ARG A 345 23.51 2.56 -11.27
N VAL A 346 23.97 3.50 -10.45
CA VAL A 346 24.26 4.87 -10.85
C VAL A 346 25.74 5.23 -10.56
#